data_89e7f6d4fbb9d4a5a31d0de09ea4a148
#
_entry.id   89e7f6d4fbb9d4a5a31d0de09ea4a148
#
_cell.length_a   1.000
_cell.length_b   1.000
_cell.length_c   1.000
_cell.angle_alpha   90.00
_cell.angle_beta   90.00
_cell.angle_gamma   90.00
#
_symmetry.space_group_name_H-M   'P 1'
#
loop_
_entity.id
_entity.type
_entity.pdbx_description
1 polymer ?
#
loop_
_entity_poly.entity_id
_entity_poly.type
_entity_poly.pdbx_seq_one_letter_code
_entity_poly.pdbx_strand_id
1 'polypeptide(L)'
;MAHYDLIIRGATVIDGTRAPRYDADIAVKDGRIVAIGRMDGDDADLDIDGAGRIAAPGFIDSHTHDDRLMLSAPEMTAKISQGVTTVIAGNCGISLAPAPNGMRAPVTPPLDIVDDEGGWFRFRTFAEYVEALAGAPAATNCALLVGHTMLRVQTLDNVDRPAKPAEVRRMRELADEALAAGAVGVSTGLYYEPASAAPTEEVIEVCRPLKERNGLYVTHMRSEGDNILSSLEETFRIGRELAVPVVISHHKVAGQPNHGRSKETLALIEARMKSQPIALDCYPYCASSTILSASRVANASKVLVTWSKPHPEVAGMDLDEIRNQHKLSVEDLLPAGAIYFSMDEKDVQRILSFASTMIGSDGLPHDAAPHPRLWGSFPRVLGHYSRGLNLFPLETAVHKMTGLTAKTFGLAGRGVLKDGYAADIVLFREKEVDEAATFAKPIQPARGIETVVVNGEVVWRGGNPTGARPGMVLARA
;
A
#
# COMPACT_ATOMS: atom_id res chain seq x y z
N MET A 1 27.61 -5.87 -31.98
CA MET A 1 27.42 -6.11 -30.55
C MET A 1 26.87 -4.82 -29.97
N ALA A 2 25.71 -4.88 -29.36
CA ALA A 2 25.15 -3.73 -28.65
C ALA A 2 25.75 -3.65 -27.25
N HIS A 3 25.81 -2.43 -26.68
CA HIS A 3 26.25 -2.20 -25.31
C HIS A 3 25.12 -1.61 -24.50
N TYR A 4 24.83 -2.22 -23.36
CA TYR A 4 23.72 -1.91 -22.47
C TYR A 4 24.23 -1.45 -21.08
N ASP A 5 23.36 -0.81 -20.29
CA ASP A 5 23.71 -0.44 -18.91
C ASP A 5 23.65 -1.69 -18.01
N LEU A 6 22.65 -2.56 -18.27
CA LEU A 6 22.46 -3.80 -17.52
C LEU A 6 21.89 -4.89 -18.43
N ILE A 7 22.40 -6.12 -18.28
CA ILE A 7 21.78 -7.34 -18.83
C ILE A 7 21.51 -8.35 -17.71
N ILE A 8 20.31 -8.90 -17.66
CA ILE A 8 19.97 -10.07 -16.85
C ILE A 8 19.97 -11.27 -17.78
N ARG A 9 20.85 -12.27 -17.54
CA ARG A 9 21.04 -13.39 -18.44
C ARG A 9 20.37 -14.68 -17.97
N GLY A 10 19.66 -15.34 -18.87
CA GLY A 10 19.15 -16.69 -18.69
C GLY A 10 18.09 -16.84 -17.60
N ALA A 11 17.30 -15.78 -17.35
CA ALA A 11 16.23 -15.83 -16.37
C ALA A 11 14.97 -16.50 -16.91
N THR A 12 14.18 -17.11 -16.04
CA THR A 12 12.80 -17.48 -16.38
C THR A 12 11.92 -16.25 -16.15
N VAL A 13 11.37 -15.69 -17.20
CA VAL A 13 10.58 -14.46 -17.21
C VAL A 13 9.12 -14.74 -16.89
N ILE A 14 8.57 -14.02 -15.92
CA ILE A 14 7.12 -13.86 -15.66
C ILE A 14 6.78 -12.40 -15.89
N ASP A 15 6.16 -12.07 -17.02
CA ASP A 15 6.06 -10.72 -17.55
C ASP A 15 5.04 -9.80 -16.87
N GLY A 16 4.25 -10.30 -15.91
CA GLY A 16 3.21 -9.54 -15.21
C GLY A 16 1.85 -9.51 -15.91
N THR A 17 1.70 -10.16 -17.08
CA THR A 17 0.42 -10.20 -17.83
C THR A 17 -0.45 -11.43 -17.51
N ARG A 18 0.07 -12.41 -16.74
CA ARG A 18 -0.47 -13.76 -16.51
C ARG A 18 -0.21 -14.72 -17.68
N ALA A 19 0.58 -14.32 -18.69
CA ALA A 19 1.03 -15.24 -19.72
C ALA A 19 1.93 -16.34 -19.11
N PRO A 20 2.04 -17.51 -19.77
CA PRO A 20 2.98 -18.53 -19.35
C PRO A 20 4.42 -18.00 -19.33
N ARG A 21 5.22 -18.41 -18.34
CA ARG A 21 6.64 -18.06 -18.23
C ARG A 21 7.48 -18.60 -19.38
N TYR A 22 8.59 -17.93 -19.66
CA TYR A 22 9.54 -18.32 -20.71
C TYR A 22 10.96 -17.91 -20.32
N ASP A 23 11.98 -18.54 -20.92
CA ASP A 23 13.38 -18.19 -20.63
C ASP A 23 13.86 -17.12 -21.62
N ALA A 24 14.51 -16.07 -21.07
CA ALA A 24 15.09 -14.98 -21.85
C ALA A 24 16.15 -14.21 -21.04
N ASP A 25 16.95 -13.44 -21.78
CA ASP A 25 17.73 -12.33 -21.25
C ASP A 25 16.89 -11.04 -21.29
N ILE A 26 17.20 -10.08 -20.41
CA ILE A 26 16.57 -8.76 -20.36
C ILE A 26 17.66 -7.71 -20.44
N ALA A 27 17.64 -6.87 -21.48
CA ALA A 27 18.58 -5.75 -21.63
C ALA A 27 17.93 -4.44 -21.24
N VAL A 28 18.69 -3.64 -20.50
CA VAL A 28 18.28 -2.32 -19.97
C VAL A 28 19.24 -1.25 -20.49
N LYS A 29 18.67 -0.14 -20.94
CA LYS A 29 19.40 1.07 -21.36
C LYS A 29 18.61 2.29 -20.93
N ASP A 30 19.29 3.30 -20.37
CA ASP A 30 18.70 4.57 -19.93
C ASP A 30 17.45 4.37 -19.03
N GLY A 31 17.55 3.43 -18.08
CA GLY A 31 16.47 3.10 -17.14
C GLY A 31 15.27 2.37 -17.73
N ARG A 32 15.33 1.91 -18.98
CA ARG A 32 14.25 1.22 -19.69
C ARG A 32 14.66 -0.15 -20.17
N ILE A 33 13.71 -1.06 -20.21
CA ILE A 33 13.85 -2.34 -20.93
C ILE A 33 13.89 -2.03 -22.43
N VAL A 34 14.94 -2.44 -23.10
CA VAL A 34 15.12 -2.17 -24.54
C VAL A 34 15.07 -3.44 -25.37
N ALA A 35 15.23 -4.61 -24.75
CA ALA A 35 15.03 -5.89 -25.42
C ALA A 35 14.79 -6.99 -24.40
N ILE A 36 13.95 -7.99 -24.79
CA ILE A 36 13.73 -9.24 -24.07
C ILE A 36 13.90 -10.37 -25.10
N GLY A 37 14.88 -11.24 -24.90
CA GLY A 37 15.21 -12.33 -25.84
C GLY A 37 16.62 -12.84 -25.61
N ARG A 38 17.24 -13.44 -26.63
CA ARG A 38 18.64 -13.87 -26.54
C ARG A 38 19.58 -12.69 -26.84
N MET A 39 20.60 -12.53 -26.01
CA MET A 39 21.60 -11.46 -26.07
C MET A 39 23.01 -12.06 -26.31
N ASP A 40 23.14 -13.03 -27.21
CA ASP A 40 24.41 -13.72 -27.47
C ASP A 40 25.45 -12.74 -28.04
N GLY A 41 26.55 -12.54 -27.30
CA GLY A 41 27.66 -11.69 -27.72
C GLY A 41 27.48 -10.17 -27.48
N ASP A 42 26.36 -9.74 -26.90
CA ASP A 42 26.16 -8.36 -26.46
C ASP A 42 26.85 -8.13 -25.10
N ASP A 43 27.23 -6.88 -24.81
CA ASP A 43 27.98 -6.46 -23.63
C ASP A 43 27.17 -5.49 -22.77
N ALA A 44 27.48 -5.40 -21.48
CA ALA A 44 26.85 -4.46 -20.57
C ALA A 44 27.82 -3.98 -19.48
N ASP A 45 27.55 -2.79 -18.91
CA ASP A 45 28.26 -2.29 -17.74
C ASP A 45 28.05 -3.19 -16.53
N LEU A 46 26.86 -3.80 -16.41
CA LEU A 46 26.50 -4.76 -15.38
C LEU A 46 25.80 -6.00 -15.95
N ASP A 47 26.46 -7.14 -15.82
CA ASP A 47 25.86 -8.45 -16.07
C ASP A 47 25.31 -9.07 -14.78
N ILE A 48 24.06 -9.50 -14.80
CA ILE A 48 23.42 -10.22 -13.69
C ILE A 48 23.07 -11.63 -14.16
N ASP A 49 23.61 -12.64 -13.46
CA ASP A 49 23.22 -14.04 -13.68
C ASP A 49 21.78 -14.25 -13.23
N GLY A 50 20.89 -14.55 -14.18
CA GLY A 50 19.48 -14.88 -13.97
C GLY A 50 19.18 -16.38 -13.95
N ALA A 51 20.18 -17.24 -14.22
CA ALA A 51 19.98 -18.69 -14.31
C ALA A 51 19.38 -19.28 -13.01
N GLY A 52 18.28 -20.02 -13.15
CA GLY A 52 17.55 -20.61 -12.04
C GLY A 52 16.77 -19.59 -11.16
N ARG A 53 16.57 -18.37 -11.66
CA ARG A 53 15.80 -17.30 -11.01
C ARG A 53 14.60 -16.92 -11.86
N ILE A 54 13.57 -16.44 -11.19
CA ILE A 54 12.45 -15.75 -11.82
C ILE A 54 12.82 -14.27 -11.95
N ALA A 55 12.68 -13.72 -13.17
CA ALA A 55 12.66 -12.30 -13.42
C ALA A 55 11.20 -11.86 -13.60
N ALA A 56 10.73 -10.95 -12.75
CA ALA A 56 9.37 -10.42 -12.81
C ALA A 56 9.42 -8.88 -12.77
N PRO A 57 8.34 -8.18 -13.18
CA PRO A 57 8.24 -6.75 -12.90
C PRO A 57 8.39 -6.50 -11.40
N GLY A 58 9.03 -5.43 -11.02
CA GLY A 58 9.08 -5.00 -9.63
C GLY A 58 7.67 -4.84 -9.06
N PHE A 59 7.49 -5.29 -7.82
CA PHE A 59 6.16 -5.29 -7.20
C PHE A 59 5.70 -3.87 -6.89
N ILE A 60 4.39 -3.66 -6.98
CA ILE A 60 3.73 -2.40 -6.68
C ILE A 60 2.86 -2.60 -5.45
N ASP A 61 3.24 -1.99 -4.34
CA ASP A 61 2.47 -2.02 -3.11
C ASP A 61 1.28 -1.07 -3.23
N SER A 62 0.08 -1.62 -3.43
CA SER A 62 -1.14 -0.84 -3.71
C SER A 62 -1.67 -0.06 -2.50
N HIS A 63 -1.16 -0.35 -1.30
CA HIS A 63 -1.66 0.26 -0.07
C HIS A 63 -0.56 0.44 0.96
N THR A 64 -0.11 1.69 1.17
CA THR A 64 0.93 1.99 2.15
C THR A 64 0.62 3.26 2.94
N HIS A 65 1.31 3.40 4.08
CA HIS A 65 1.42 4.60 4.89
C HIS A 65 2.89 5.06 4.94
N ASP A 66 3.56 4.97 3.80
CA ASP A 66 4.98 5.27 3.63
C ASP A 66 5.26 6.76 3.38
N ASP A 67 4.26 7.62 3.49
CA ASP A 67 4.32 9.05 3.18
C ASP A 67 5.55 9.72 3.82
N ARG A 68 5.76 9.50 5.12
CA ARG A 68 6.92 9.98 5.85
C ARG A 68 8.17 9.14 5.56
N LEU A 69 8.02 7.81 5.42
CA LEU A 69 9.14 6.88 5.27
C LEU A 69 10.02 7.24 4.07
N MET A 70 9.40 7.60 2.93
CA MET A 70 10.12 8.00 1.71
C MET A 70 11.11 9.15 1.92
N LEU A 71 10.86 10.02 2.89
CA LEU A 71 11.74 11.14 3.24
C LEU A 71 12.63 10.85 4.46
N SER A 72 12.14 10.08 5.44
CA SER A 72 12.85 9.85 6.70
C SER A 72 13.81 8.65 6.65
N ALA A 73 13.53 7.66 5.80
CA ALA A 73 14.37 6.49 5.56
C ALA A 73 14.31 6.10 4.07
N PRO A 74 14.88 6.94 3.18
CA PRO A 74 14.69 6.84 1.73
C PRO A 74 15.30 5.58 1.11
N GLU A 75 16.09 4.79 1.83
CA GLU A 75 16.50 3.43 1.42
C GLU A 75 15.33 2.48 1.25
N MET A 76 14.17 2.75 1.87
CA MET A 76 12.96 1.95 1.75
C MET A 76 13.18 0.45 1.98
N THR A 77 14.06 0.08 2.89
CA THR A 77 14.55 -1.31 3.10
C THR A 77 13.41 -2.30 3.33
N ALA A 78 12.37 -1.91 4.08
CA ALA A 78 11.18 -2.74 4.31
C ALA A 78 10.45 -3.12 3.00
N LYS A 79 10.55 -2.29 1.97
CA LYS A 79 9.89 -2.45 0.67
C LYS A 79 10.81 -3.17 -0.33
N ILE A 80 12.00 -2.64 -0.58
CA ILE A 80 12.92 -3.20 -1.59
C ILE A 80 13.36 -4.63 -1.23
N SER A 81 13.49 -4.97 0.06
CA SER A 81 13.81 -6.35 0.50
C SER A 81 12.74 -7.37 0.16
N GLN A 82 11.51 -6.94 -0.19
CA GLN A 82 10.41 -7.78 -0.64
C GLN A 82 10.23 -7.78 -2.16
N GLY A 83 11.06 -7.04 -2.92
CA GLY A 83 10.92 -6.88 -4.36
C GLY A 83 9.99 -5.73 -4.77
N VAL A 84 9.56 -4.89 -3.84
CA VAL A 84 8.70 -3.72 -4.12
C VAL A 84 9.54 -2.60 -4.72
N THR A 85 9.12 -2.11 -5.87
CA THR A 85 9.76 -1.01 -6.62
C THR A 85 8.92 0.25 -6.68
N THR A 86 7.62 0.14 -6.34
CA THR A 86 6.68 1.26 -6.35
C THR A 86 5.72 1.14 -5.17
N VAL A 87 5.44 2.25 -4.50
CA VAL A 87 4.46 2.32 -3.41
C VAL A 87 3.34 3.31 -3.74
N ILE A 88 2.11 2.98 -3.35
CA ILE A 88 0.97 3.90 -3.39
C ILE A 88 0.78 4.43 -1.98
N ALA A 89 1.05 5.70 -1.75
CA ALA A 89 0.96 6.35 -0.44
C ALA A 89 -0.21 7.35 -0.37
N GLY A 90 -0.55 7.82 0.83
CA GLY A 90 -1.70 8.69 1.05
C GLY A 90 -3.02 7.94 1.21
N ASN A 91 -3.00 6.67 1.61
CA ASN A 91 -4.18 5.83 1.79
C ASN A 91 -5.00 6.18 3.04
N CYS A 92 -6.21 5.63 3.16
CA CYS A 92 -7.10 5.73 4.33
C CYS A 92 -7.45 7.17 4.75
N GLY A 93 -7.38 8.13 3.83
CA GLY A 93 -7.60 9.55 4.15
C GLY A 93 -6.40 10.23 4.79
N ILE A 94 -5.27 9.53 4.91
CA ILE A 94 -4.05 9.98 5.58
C ILE A 94 -3.02 10.38 4.54
N SER A 95 -2.59 11.65 4.53
CA SER A 95 -1.48 12.14 3.69
C SER A 95 -0.69 13.20 4.43
N LEU A 96 0.60 13.40 4.09
CA LEU A 96 1.43 14.45 4.68
C LEU A 96 1.06 15.86 4.21
N ALA A 97 0.34 15.97 3.11
CA ALA A 97 -0.05 17.23 2.48
C ALA A 97 -1.49 17.18 1.93
N PRO A 98 -2.15 18.36 1.85
CA PRO A 98 -1.76 19.67 2.36
C PRO A 98 -2.00 19.78 3.88
N ALA A 99 -0.98 20.09 4.64
CA ALA A 99 -1.07 20.14 6.10
C ALA A 99 -1.34 21.54 6.64
N PRO A 100 -2.05 21.67 7.80
CA PRO A 100 -2.22 22.94 8.47
C PRO A 100 -0.88 23.49 8.98
N ASN A 101 -0.78 24.81 9.10
CA ASN A 101 0.42 25.43 9.58
C ASN A 101 0.65 25.12 11.07
N GLY A 102 1.81 24.52 11.39
CA GLY A 102 2.23 24.30 12.77
C GLY A 102 1.53 23.14 13.48
N MET A 103 1.14 22.10 12.76
CA MET A 103 0.66 20.87 13.39
C MET A 103 1.70 20.35 14.39
N ARG A 104 1.24 19.98 15.58
CA ARG A 104 2.06 19.49 16.70
C ARG A 104 1.27 18.45 17.49
N ALA A 105 1.99 17.70 18.33
CA ALA A 105 1.37 16.78 19.27
C ALA A 105 0.41 17.52 20.24
N PRO A 106 -0.74 16.93 20.59
CA PRO A 106 -1.24 15.66 20.08
C PRO A 106 -1.77 15.77 18.63
N VAL A 107 -1.27 14.92 17.75
CA VAL A 107 -1.76 14.84 16.37
C VAL A 107 -3.10 14.10 16.35
N THR A 108 -4.05 14.62 15.59
CA THR A 108 -5.40 14.03 15.46
C THR A 108 -5.30 12.62 14.85
N PRO A 109 -5.75 11.56 15.55
CA PRO A 109 -5.83 10.23 14.94
C PRO A 109 -6.77 10.22 13.72
N PRO A 110 -6.50 9.43 12.68
CA PRO A 110 -5.39 8.49 12.52
C PRO A 110 -4.12 9.09 11.89
N LEU A 111 -3.98 10.42 11.80
CA LEU A 111 -2.78 11.07 11.23
C LEU A 111 -1.51 10.76 12.05
N ASP A 112 -1.68 10.51 13.34
CA ASP A 112 -0.62 10.08 14.27
C ASP A 112 0.08 8.76 13.86
N ILE A 113 -0.55 7.94 13.03
CA ILE A 113 0.06 6.73 12.42
C ILE A 113 1.30 7.11 11.58
N VAL A 114 1.28 8.26 10.93
CA VAL A 114 2.39 8.72 10.08
C VAL A 114 3.39 9.53 10.89
N ASP A 115 2.90 10.40 11.79
CA ASP A 115 3.76 11.22 12.66
C ASP A 115 2.99 11.70 13.89
N ASP A 116 3.26 11.10 15.04
CA ASP A 116 2.62 11.44 16.32
C ASP A 116 3.12 12.75 16.95
N GLU A 117 4.28 13.25 16.51
CA GLU A 117 4.84 14.53 16.96
C GLU A 117 4.42 15.71 16.07
N GLY A 118 3.96 15.45 14.85
CA GLY A 118 3.45 16.45 13.91
C GLY A 118 4.51 17.21 13.11
N GLY A 119 5.80 16.95 13.33
CA GLY A 119 6.90 17.68 12.68
C GLY A 119 7.02 17.43 11.18
N TRP A 120 6.51 16.30 10.69
CA TRP A 120 6.50 15.96 9.28
C TRP A 120 5.31 16.56 8.53
N PHE A 121 4.24 16.98 9.19
CA PHE A 121 3.11 17.71 8.59
C PHE A 121 3.49 19.17 8.32
N ARG A 122 4.53 19.37 7.49
CA ARG A 122 5.15 20.66 7.19
C ARG A 122 4.88 21.18 5.77
N PHE A 123 4.30 20.35 4.92
CA PHE A 123 4.00 20.69 3.53
C PHE A 123 2.62 21.35 3.45
N ARG A 124 2.59 22.63 3.14
CA ARG A 124 1.36 23.45 3.12
C ARG A 124 0.51 23.19 1.87
N THR A 125 1.19 22.80 0.80
CA THR A 125 0.55 22.39 -0.46
C THR A 125 1.01 20.98 -0.84
N PHE A 126 0.20 20.32 -1.65
CA PHE A 126 0.58 19.02 -2.17
C PHE A 126 1.79 19.10 -3.11
N ALA A 127 1.90 20.21 -3.87
CA ALA A 127 3.05 20.48 -4.72
C ALA A 127 4.38 20.54 -3.95
N GLU A 128 4.41 21.21 -2.77
CA GLU A 128 5.60 21.23 -1.91
C GLU A 128 6.05 19.82 -1.50
N TYR A 129 5.12 18.93 -1.23
CA TYR A 129 5.44 17.53 -0.90
C TYR A 129 6.00 16.76 -2.10
N VAL A 130 5.38 16.91 -3.27
CA VAL A 130 5.88 16.32 -4.53
C VAL A 130 7.28 16.83 -4.85
N GLU A 131 7.52 18.13 -4.73
CA GLU A 131 8.84 18.75 -4.93
C GLU A 131 9.90 18.22 -3.96
N ALA A 132 9.52 18.04 -2.68
CA ALA A 132 10.43 17.49 -1.67
C ALA A 132 10.84 16.05 -1.99
N LEU A 133 9.89 15.20 -2.45
CA LEU A 133 10.19 13.84 -2.89
C LEU A 133 11.04 13.80 -4.16
N ALA A 134 10.79 14.70 -5.11
CA ALA A 134 11.59 14.81 -6.33
C ALA A 134 13.02 15.33 -6.05
N GLY A 135 13.17 16.23 -5.08
CA GLY A 135 14.45 16.79 -4.66
C GLY A 135 15.30 15.86 -3.77
N ALA A 136 14.64 14.88 -3.11
CA ALA A 136 15.29 13.88 -2.25
C ALA A 136 14.67 12.49 -2.53
N PRO A 137 14.97 11.87 -3.68
CA PRO A 137 14.31 10.64 -4.09
C PRO A 137 14.60 9.46 -3.15
N ALA A 138 13.63 8.56 -3.05
CA ALA A 138 13.75 7.29 -2.35
C ALA A 138 14.27 6.17 -3.27
N ALA A 139 14.54 5.00 -2.73
CA ALA A 139 14.91 3.82 -3.52
C ALA A 139 13.73 3.30 -4.37
N THR A 140 12.48 3.52 -3.93
CA THR A 140 11.27 3.13 -4.66
C THR A 140 10.63 4.31 -5.37
N ASN A 141 9.93 4.05 -6.46
CA ASN A 141 8.95 4.98 -7.02
C ASN A 141 7.76 5.14 -6.06
N CYS A 142 7.01 6.24 -6.22
CA CYS A 142 5.75 6.43 -5.51
C CYS A 142 4.68 7.04 -6.41
N ALA A 143 3.41 6.67 -6.16
CA ALA A 143 2.24 7.39 -6.63
C ALA A 143 1.43 7.82 -5.40
N LEU A 144 0.92 9.04 -5.41
CA LEU A 144 0.42 9.70 -4.21
C LEU A 144 -1.08 9.96 -4.29
N LEU A 145 -1.76 9.71 -3.17
CA LEU A 145 -3.16 10.08 -2.96
C LEU A 145 -3.23 11.28 -2.02
N VAL A 146 -4.22 12.15 -2.20
CA VAL A 146 -4.55 13.16 -1.19
C VAL A 146 -5.61 12.62 -0.24
N GLY A 147 -5.37 12.76 1.06
CA GLY A 147 -6.19 12.19 2.11
C GLY A 147 -7.33 13.10 2.54
N HIS A 148 -8.58 12.62 2.50
CA HIS A 148 -9.76 13.38 2.94
C HIS A 148 -9.71 13.77 4.43
N THR A 149 -9.20 12.90 5.30
CA THR A 149 -9.01 13.24 6.73
C THR A 149 -8.08 14.43 6.88
N MET A 150 -6.98 14.47 6.11
CA MET A 150 -6.06 15.61 6.10
C MET A 150 -6.76 16.88 5.60
N LEU A 151 -7.57 16.79 4.53
CA LEU A 151 -8.35 17.94 4.05
C LEU A 151 -9.32 18.48 5.11
N ARG A 152 -9.97 17.58 5.87
CA ARG A 152 -10.85 17.98 6.99
C ARG A 152 -10.06 18.69 8.10
N VAL A 153 -8.95 18.11 8.55
CA VAL A 153 -8.09 18.70 9.59
C VAL A 153 -7.49 20.04 9.15
N GLN A 154 -7.18 20.19 7.87
CA GLN A 154 -6.69 21.46 7.29
C GLN A 154 -7.76 22.55 7.28
N THR A 155 -9.05 22.19 7.18
CA THR A 155 -10.11 23.14 6.83
C THR A 155 -11.10 23.42 7.97
N LEU A 156 -11.40 22.41 8.79
CA LEU A 156 -12.42 22.49 9.83
C LEU A 156 -11.84 22.94 11.18
N ASP A 157 -12.60 23.74 11.89
CA ASP A 157 -12.35 24.12 13.29
C ASP A 157 -12.70 22.99 14.28
N ASN A 158 -13.66 22.13 13.90
CA ASN A 158 -14.07 20.93 14.64
C ASN A 158 -14.37 19.82 13.62
N VAL A 159 -13.62 18.73 13.72
CA VAL A 159 -13.72 17.58 12.81
C VAL A 159 -14.84 16.59 13.17
N ASP A 160 -15.45 16.72 14.36
CA ASP A 160 -16.46 15.79 14.88
C ASP A 160 -17.89 16.12 14.40
N ARG A 161 -18.01 16.90 13.35
CA ARG A 161 -19.28 17.31 12.73
C ARG A 161 -19.19 17.27 11.20
N PRO A 162 -20.32 17.23 10.50
CA PRO A 162 -20.34 17.48 9.06
C PRO A 162 -19.73 18.85 8.72
N ALA A 163 -19.06 18.93 7.58
CA ALA A 163 -18.49 20.20 7.09
C ALA A 163 -19.59 21.17 6.63
N LYS A 164 -19.39 22.45 6.89
CA LYS A 164 -20.24 23.53 6.36
C LYS A 164 -20.00 23.69 4.85
N PRO A 165 -20.97 24.24 4.08
CA PRO A 165 -20.82 24.39 2.63
C PRO A 165 -19.55 25.14 2.18
N ALA A 166 -19.07 26.12 2.95
CA ALA A 166 -17.83 26.83 2.65
C ALA A 166 -16.58 25.93 2.88
N GLU A 167 -16.61 25.11 3.92
CA GLU A 167 -15.54 24.16 4.23
C GLU A 167 -15.47 23.04 3.17
N VAL A 168 -16.62 22.53 2.73
CA VAL A 168 -16.69 21.55 1.62
C VAL A 168 -16.10 22.16 0.32
N ARG A 169 -16.41 23.40 0.00
CA ARG A 169 -15.81 24.08 -1.16
C ARG A 169 -14.29 24.19 -1.01
N ARG A 170 -13.80 24.57 0.17
CA ARG A 170 -12.36 24.68 0.40
C ARG A 170 -11.65 23.33 0.30
N MET A 171 -12.20 22.26 0.88
CA MET A 171 -11.66 20.91 0.74
C MET A 171 -11.62 20.46 -0.73
N ARG A 172 -12.67 20.77 -1.50
CA ARG A 172 -12.72 20.48 -2.94
C ARG A 172 -11.63 21.22 -3.71
N GLU A 173 -11.39 22.51 -3.42
CA GLU A 173 -10.31 23.29 -4.03
C GLU A 173 -8.95 22.67 -3.72
N LEU A 174 -8.69 22.29 -2.45
CA LEU A 174 -7.45 21.63 -2.05
C LEU A 174 -7.28 20.25 -2.73
N ALA A 175 -8.35 19.50 -2.90
CA ALA A 175 -8.32 18.24 -3.66
C ALA A 175 -7.98 18.48 -5.15
N ASP A 176 -8.55 19.50 -5.78
CA ASP A 176 -8.23 19.86 -7.16
C ASP A 176 -6.79 20.35 -7.32
N GLU A 177 -6.29 21.19 -6.38
CA GLU A 177 -4.90 21.60 -6.31
C GLU A 177 -3.94 20.40 -6.21
N ALA A 178 -4.27 19.41 -5.35
CA ALA A 178 -3.46 18.21 -5.19
C ALA A 178 -3.44 17.33 -6.45
N LEU A 179 -4.60 17.15 -7.08
CA LEU A 179 -4.72 16.39 -8.34
C LEU A 179 -3.96 17.09 -9.48
N ALA A 180 -4.03 18.43 -9.55
CA ALA A 180 -3.24 19.21 -10.51
C ALA A 180 -1.73 19.10 -10.27
N ALA A 181 -1.29 18.90 -9.02
CA ALA A 181 0.11 18.69 -8.63
C ALA A 181 0.58 17.23 -8.78
N GLY A 182 -0.26 16.32 -9.31
CA GLY A 182 0.13 14.95 -9.63
C GLY A 182 -0.40 13.87 -8.68
N ALA A 183 -1.32 14.20 -7.75
CA ALA A 183 -2.02 13.15 -7.01
C ALA A 183 -2.83 12.26 -7.97
N VAL A 184 -2.74 10.94 -7.80
CA VAL A 184 -3.43 9.97 -8.67
C VAL A 184 -4.91 9.78 -8.28
N GLY A 185 -5.31 10.33 -7.13
CA GLY A 185 -6.68 10.22 -6.63
C GLY A 185 -6.85 10.82 -5.24
N VAL A 186 -8.07 10.66 -4.71
CA VAL A 186 -8.43 11.02 -3.34
C VAL A 186 -8.70 9.76 -2.54
N SER A 187 -8.13 9.68 -1.33
CA SER A 187 -8.40 8.59 -0.40
C SER A 187 -9.31 9.05 0.75
N THR A 188 -10.12 8.14 1.26
CA THR A 188 -10.93 8.35 2.47
C THR A 188 -10.70 7.26 3.50
N GLY A 189 -10.86 7.59 4.77
CA GLY A 189 -10.88 6.64 5.89
C GLY A 189 -12.13 6.86 6.74
N LEU A 190 -13.29 6.53 6.17
CA LEU A 190 -14.61 6.84 6.76
C LEU A 190 -14.89 6.09 8.07
N TYR A 191 -14.06 5.15 8.40
CA TYR A 191 -14.09 4.44 9.68
C TYR A 191 -13.61 5.33 10.85
N TYR A 192 -12.63 6.20 10.63
CA TYR A 192 -11.96 6.98 11.67
C TYR A 192 -12.75 8.24 12.02
N GLU A 193 -12.74 8.62 13.31
CA GLU A 193 -13.54 9.73 13.84
C GLU A 193 -13.49 11.01 13.02
N PRO A 194 -12.35 11.56 12.61
CA PRO A 194 -12.37 12.81 11.82
C PRO A 194 -13.18 12.70 10.53
N ALA A 195 -13.19 11.53 9.87
CA ALA A 195 -13.89 11.32 8.62
C ALA A 195 -15.26 10.63 8.80
N SER A 196 -15.49 9.93 9.92
CA SER A 196 -16.76 9.25 10.18
C SER A 196 -17.94 10.23 10.35
N ALA A 197 -17.68 11.47 10.78
CA ALA A 197 -18.65 12.54 10.86
C ALA A 197 -19.06 13.12 9.48
N ALA A 198 -18.33 12.78 8.40
CA ALA A 198 -18.63 13.21 7.05
C ALA A 198 -19.81 12.41 6.48
N PRO A 199 -20.92 13.03 6.07
CA PRO A 199 -21.96 12.35 5.30
C PRO A 199 -21.46 12.02 3.88
N THR A 200 -22.09 11.06 3.24
CA THR A 200 -21.75 10.63 1.87
C THR A 200 -21.72 11.79 0.88
N GLU A 201 -22.64 12.75 1.03
CA GLU A 201 -22.75 13.95 0.21
C GLU A 201 -21.52 14.85 0.32
N GLU A 202 -20.94 15.00 1.51
CA GLU A 202 -19.69 15.75 1.72
C GLU A 202 -18.55 15.10 0.93
N VAL A 203 -18.40 13.77 1.03
CA VAL A 203 -17.37 13.02 0.30
C VAL A 203 -17.50 13.19 -1.20
N ILE A 204 -18.74 13.08 -1.72
CA ILE A 204 -19.02 13.26 -3.16
C ILE A 204 -18.62 14.68 -3.60
N GLU A 205 -19.03 15.72 -2.87
CA GLU A 205 -18.73 17.11 -3.23
C GLU A 205 -17.23 17.44 -3.19
N VAL A 206 -16.51 16.93 -2.18
CA VAL A 206 -15.04 17.10 -2.08
C VAL A 206 -14.33 16.38 -3.23
N CYS A 207 -14.80 15.21 -3.62
CA CYS A 207 -14.16 14.35 -4.63
C CYS A 207 -14.59 14.72 -6.09
N ARG A 208 -15.44 15.71 -6.34
CA ARG A 208 -15.88 16.08 -7.69
C ARG A 208 -14.74 16.32 -8.70
N PRO A 209 -13.58 16.91 -8.35
CA PRO A 209 -12.49 17.12 -9.29
C PRO A 209 -11.91 15.83 -9.89
N LEU A 210 -12.10 14.67 -9.26
CA LEU A 210 -11.56 13.40 -9.73
C LEU A 210 -11.91 13.09 -11.18
N LYS A 211 -13.13 13.37 -11.61
CA LYS A 211 -13.57 13.09 -12.98
C LYS A 211 -12.81 13.90 -14.01
N GLU A 212 -12.65 15.20 -13.77
CA GLU A 212 -11.98 16.12 -14.70
C GLU A 212 -10.46 15.89 -14.73
N ARG A 213 -9.90 15.43 -13.61
CA ARG A 213 -8.48 15.13 -13.43
C ARG A 213 -8.11 13.67 -13.72
N ASN A 214 -9.03 12.86 -14.27
CA ASN A 214 -8.80 11.42 -14.49
C ASN A 214 -8.34 10.68 -13.23
N GLY A 215 -8.75 11.12 -12.04
CA GLY A 215 -8.38 10.54 -10.76
C GLY A 215 -9.25 9.35 -10.38
N LEU A 216 -8.87 8.66 -9.30
CA LEU A 216 -9.64 7.55 -8.73
C LEU A 216 -10.00 7.81 -7.26
N TYR A 217 -11.10 7.17 -6.83
CA TYR A 217 -11.56 7.19 -5.45
C TYR A 217 -11.07 5.93 -4.72
N VAL A 218 -10.32 6.10 -3.65
CA VAL A 218 -9.76 5.00 -2.84
C VAL A 218 -10.33 5.07 -1.43
N THR A 219 -10.81 3.98 -0.84
CA THR A 219 -11.51 4.10 0.44
C THR A 219 -11.27 2.96 1.41
N HIS A 220 -10.81 3.31 2.63
CA HIS A 220 -11.12 2.55 3.84
C HIS A 220 -12.57 2.81 4.17
N MET A 221 -13.42 1.80 4.00
CA MET A 221 -14.87 1.92 4.15
C MET A 221 -15.28 2.28 5.57
N ARG A 222 -16.50 2.76 5.72
CA ARG A 222 -17.08 3.16 7.01
C ARG A 222 -17.20 2.00 8.01
N SER A 223 -17.41 0.78 7.52
CA SER A 223 -17.44 -0.44 8.34
C SER A 223 -16.93 -1.63 7.54
N GLU A 224 -16.09 -2.44 8.18
CA GLU A 224 -15.58 -3.71 7.64
C GLU A 224 -16.11 -4.92 8.44
N GLY A 225 -17.06 -4.68 9.37
CA GLY A 225 -17.73 -5.65 10.22
C GLY A 225 -19.22 -5.79 9.89
N ASP A 226 -20.08 -5.61 10.90
CA ASP A 226 -21.52 -5.87 10.82
C ASP A 226 -22.22 -5.13 9.68
N ASN A 227 -21.82 -3.88 9.41
CA ASN A 227 -22.40 -3.02 8.40
C ASN A 227 -21.62 -3.01 7.07
N ILE A 228 -20.78 -4.03 6.80
CA ILE A 228 -19.90 -4.07 5.63
C ILE A 228 -20.65 -3.94 4.29
N LEU A 229 -21.83 -4.54 4.15
CA LEU A 229 -22.61 -4.47 2.90
C LEU A 229 -23.15 -3.06 2.64
N SER A 230 -23.62 -2.35 3.67
CA SER A 230 -24.05 -0.95 3.52
C SER A 230 -22.86 -0.02 3.20
N SER A 231 -21.68 -0.30 3.75
CA SER A 231 -20.47 0.45 3.44
C SER A 231 -19.98 0.22 2.00
N LEU A 232 -20.15 -0.99 1.47
CA LEU A 232 -19.93 -1.28 0.06
C LEU A 232 -20.90 -0.49 -0.84
N GLU A 233 -22.20 -0.47 -0.50
CA GLU A 233 -23.19 0.29 -1.28
C GLU A 233 -22.92 1.82 -1.23
N GLU A 234 -22.47 2.37 -0.07
CA GLU A 234 -22.00 3.75 0.04
C GLU A 234 -20.81 3.99 -0.92
N THR A 235 -19.83 3.10 -0.91
CA THR A 235 -18.64 3.16 -1.77
C THR A 235 -19.02 3.14 -3.26
N PHE A 236 -19.93 2.25 -3.66
CA PHE A 236 -20.42 2.18 -5.04
C PHE A 236 -21.25 3.42 -5.44
N ARG A 237 -22.04 3.95 -4.52
CA ARG A 237 -22.79 5.20 -4.74
C ARG A 237 -21.84 6.36 -5.04
N ILE A 238 -20.79 6.54 -4.22
CA ILE A 238 -19.80 7.60 -4.41
C ILE A 238 -19.15 7.47 -5.80
N GLY A 239 -18.60 6.30 -6.15
CA GLY A 239 -17.96 6.11 -7.45
C GLY A 239 -18.90 6.30 -8.63
N ARG A 240 -20.16 5.89 -8.53
CA ARG A 240 -21.17 6.04 -9.57
C ARG A 240 -21.55 7.53 -9.78
N GLU A 241 -21.79 8.27 -8.68
CA GLU A 241 -22.17 9.70 -8.77
C GLU A 241 -21.01 10.55 -9.28
N LEU A 242 -19.76 10.18 -8.94
CA LEU A 242 -18.57 10.83 -9.46
C LEU A 242 -18.20 10.36 -10.88
N ALA A 243 -18.70 9.21 -11.32
CA ALA A 243 -18.33 8.55 -12.58
C ALA A 243 -16.81 8.30 -12.69
N VAL A 244 -16.18 7.79 -11.61
CA VAL A 244 -14.74 7.49 -11.51
C VAL A 244 -14.49 6.05 -11.08
N PRO A 245 -13.28 5.50 -11.35
CA PRO A 245 -12.86 4.21 -10.81
C PRO A 245 -12.79 4.24 -9.27
N VAL A 246 -13.13 3.11 -8.66
CA VAL A 246 -13.12 2.92 -7.20
C VAL A 246 -12.12 1.84 -6.83
N VAL A 247 -11.33 2.07 -5.77
CA VAL A 247 -10.51 1.07 -5.11
C VAL A 247 -10.98 0.90 -3.67
N ILE A 248 -11.43 -0.32 -3.35
CA ILE A 248 -11.78 -0.71 -1.97
C ILE A 248 -10.48 -1.10 -1.28
N SER A 249 -10.04 -0.27 -0.34
CA SER A 249 -8.79 -0.45 0.41
C SER A 249 -8.83 -1.69 1.30
N HIS A 250 -7.73 -2.45 1.35
CA HIS A 250 -7.48 -3.57 2.29
C HIS A 250 -8.74 -4.37 2.62
N HIS A 251 -9.51 -4.76 1.57
CA HIS A 251 -10.79 -5.42 1.77
C HIS A 251 -10.68 -6.61 2.71
N LYS A 252 -11.44 -6.60 3.77
CA LYS A 252 -11.49 -7.63 4.81
C LYS A 252 -12.89 -7.75 5.39
N VAL A 253 -13.12 -8.85 6.09
CA VAL A 253 -14.29 -9.04 6.94
C VAL A 253 -13.82 -9.18 8.38
N ALA A 254 -14.10 -8.19 9.20
CA ALA A 254 -13.61 -8.08 10.56
C ALA A 254 -14.65 -8.50 11.61
N GLY A 255 -14.17 -9.15 12.69
CA GLY A 255 -14.97 -9.61 13.83
C GLY A 255 -15.50 -11.03 13.63
N GLN A 256 -15.39 -11.84 14.67
CA GLN A 256 -15.78 -13.26 14.66
C GLN A 256 -17.22 -13.51 14.16
N PRO A 257 -18.24 -12.71 14.54
CA PRO A 257 -19.61 -12.91 14.04
C PRO A 257 -19.74 -12.77 12.52
N ASN A 258 -18.79 -12.10 11.88
CA ASN A 258 -18.81 -11.81 10.46
C ASN A 258 -18.00 -12.81 9.60
N HIS A 259 -17.31 -13.77 10.22
CA HIS A 259 -16.50 -14.76 9.50
C HIS A 259 -17.33 -15.50 8.45
N GLY A 260 -16.79 -15.68 7.25
CA GLY A 260 -17.44 -16.30 6.10
C GLY A 260 -18.18 -15.35 5.16
N ARG A 261 -18.46 -14.10 5.58
CA ARG A 261 -19.22 -13.11 4.80
C ARG A 261 -18.45 -12.55 3.60
N SER A 262 -17.17 -12.88 3.42
CA SER A 262 -16.46 -12.54 2.17
C SER A 262 -17.14 -13.12 0.93
N LYS A 263 -17.94 -14.19 1.06
CA LYS A 263 -18.79 -14.72 -0.03
C LYS A 263 -19.82 -13.68 -0.48
N GLU A 264 -20.48 -13.02 0.48
CA GLU A 264 -21.48 -11.99 0.21
C GLU A 264 -20.85 -10.72 -0.37
N THR A 265 -19.75 -10.26 0.25
CA THR A 265 -19.08 -9.03 -0.16
C THR A 265 -18.50 -9.14 -1.58
N LEU A 266 -17.83 -10.24 -1.90
CA LEU A 266 -17.26 -10.46 -3.24
C LEU A 266 -18.34 -10.65 -4.30
N ALA A 267 -19.45 -11.35 -3.99
CA ALA A 267 -20.58 -11.46 -4.91
C ALA A 267 -21.21 -10.09 -5.22
N LEU A 268 -21.34 -9.23 -4.21
CA LEU A 268 -21.84 -7.87 -4.39
C LEU A 268 -20.87 -7.01 -5.22
N ILE A 269 -19.57 -7.06 -4.93
CA ILE A 269 -18.53 -6.36 -5.70
C ILE A 269 -18.57 -6.82 -7.17
N GLU A 270 -18.57 -8.12 -7.43
CA GLU A 270 -18.61 -8.69 -8.79
C GLU A 270 -19.85 -8.25 -9.56
N ALA A 271 -21.00 -8.21 -8.89
CA ALA A 271 -22.25 -7.72 -9.51
C ALA A 271 -22.13 -6.26 -9.93
N ARG A 272 -21.51 -5.40 -9.12
CA ARG A 272 -21.32 -3.96 -9.41
C ARG A 272 -20.24 -3.70 -10.44
N MET A 273 -19.21 -4.52 -10.53
CA MET A 273 -18.15 -4.43 -11.54
C MET A 273 -18.68 -4.54 -12.98
N LYS A 274 -19.86 -5.10 -13.20
CA LYS A 274 -20.52 -5.15 -14.53
C LYS A 274 -20.91 -3.77 -15.07
N SER A 275 -21.06 -2.78 -14.20
CA SER A 275 -21.54 -1.43 -14.57
C SER A 275 -20.63 -0.30 -14.09
N GLN A 276 -19.58 -0.62 -13.33
CA GLN A 276 -18.71 0.35 -12.69
C GLN A 276 -17.28 -0.19 -12.58
N PRO A 277 -16.22 0.60 -12.87
CA PRO A 277 -14.85 0.17 -12.66
C PRO A 277 -14.53 0.13 -11.16
N ILE A 278 -14.40 -1.07 -10.61
CA ILE A 278 -14.10 -1.35 -9.21
C ILE A 278 -12.89 -2.28 -9.14
N ALA A 279 -11.95 -1.96 -8.27
CA ALA A 279 -10.86 -2.83 -7.84
C ALA A 279 -10.81 -2.87 -6.31
N LEU A 280 -10.02 -3.78 -5.76
CA LEU A 280 -9.78 -3.87 -4.33
C LEU A 280 -8.35 -4.33 -4.07
N ASP A 281 -7.84 -4.05 -2.91
CA ASP A 281 -6.59 -4.63 -2.41
C ASP A 281 -6.83 -5.40 -1.11
N CYS A 282 -5.85 -6.24 -0.75
CA CYS A 282 -5.86 -7.06 0.45
C CYS A 282 -4.42 -7.34 0.88
N TYR A 283 -4.18 -7.44 2.18
CA TYR A 283 -2.94 -7.97 2.72
C TYR A 283 -3.11 -9.44 3.12
N PRO A 284 -2.04 -10.25 3.04
CA PRO A 284 -2.10 -11.71 3.21
C PRO A 284 -1.98 -12.14 4.69
N TYR A 285 -2.79 -11.56 5.59
CA TYR A 285 -2.77 -11.85 7.03
C TYR A 285 -4.17 -11.77 7.65
N CYS A 286 -4.40 -12.54 8.73
CA CYS A 286 -5.65 -12.58 9.48
C CYS A 286 -5.72 -11.56 10.62
N ALA A 287 -4.75 -10.66 10.71
CA ALA A 287 -4.70 -9.60 11.70
C ALA A 287 -4.57 -8.24 11.04
N SER A 288 -5.22 -7.22 11.59
CA SER A 288 -5.10 -5.82 11.21
C SER A 288 -4.19 -5.07 12.18
N SER A 289 -3.69 -3.90 11.78
CA SER A 289 -2.93 -3.00 12.67
C SER A 289 -3.38 -1.57 12.47
N THR A 290 -3.65 -0.88 13.60
CA THR A 290 -4.07 0.53 13.63
C THR A 290 -4.02 1.07 15.06
N ILE A 291 -4.60 2.25 15.31
CA ILE A 291 -4.70 2.84 16.65
C ILE A 291 -5.38 1.89 17.67
N LEU A 292 -4.89 1.89 18.91
CA LEU A 292 -5.48 1.11 20.00
C LEU A 292 -6.81 1.73 20.44
N SER A 293 -7.87 0.92 20.53
CA SER A 293 -9.17 1.33 21.08
C SER A 293 -9.91 0.18 21.75
N ALA A 294 -10.68 0.48 22.81
CA ALA A 294 -11.43 -0.51 23.59
C ALA A 294 -12.47 -1.26 22.71
N SER A 295 -13.14 -0.57 21.79
CA SER A 295 -14.15 -1.17 20.91
C SER A 295 -13.56 -2.22 19.96
N ARG A 296 -12.33 -2.03 19.49
CA ARG A 296 -11.62 -3.01 18.63
C ARG A 296 -11.10 -4.19 19.45
N VAL A 297 -10.60 -3.93 20.65
CA VAL A 297 -10.16 -5.00 21.58
C VAL A 297 -11.30 -5.99 21.83
N ALA A 298 -12.53 -5.50 22.04
CA ALA A 298 -13.71 -6.34 22.27
C ALA A 298 -14.05 -7.29 21.09
N ASN A 299 -13.62 -6.97 19.87
CA ASN A 299 -13.92 -7.72 18.65
C ASN A 299 -12.74 -8.58 18.14
N ALA A 300 -11.65 -8.62 18.87
CA ALA A 300 -10.44 -9.38 18.52
C ALA A 300 -10.27 -10.58 19.47
N SER A 301 -9.77 -11.70 18.93
CA SER A 301 -9.42 -12.88 19.74
C SER A 301 -8.09 -12.72 20.47
N LYS A 302 -7.23 -11.83 19.98
CA LYS A 302 -5.92 -11.49 20.54
C LYS A 302 -5.54 -10.07 20.10
N VAL A 303 -4.81 -9.35 20.96
CA VAL A 303 -4.30 -8.00 20.66
C VAL A 303 -2.83 -7.90 21.06
N LEU A 304 -1.98 -7.43 20.16
CA LEU A 304 -0.59 -7.08 20.46
C LEU A 304 -0.43 -5.57 20.37
N VAL A 305 0.20 -4.94 21.37
CA VAL A 305 0.49 -3.50 21.35
C VAL A 305 1.71 -3.26 20.47
N THR A 306 1.61 -2.39 19.46
CA THR A 306 2.73 -2.09 18.55
C THR A 306 3.61 -0.95 19.07
N TRP A 307 3.01 -0.02 19.76
CA TRP A 307 3.66 1.09 20.47
C TRP A 307 2.69 1.67 21.50
N SER A 308 3.20 2.33 22.52
CA SER A 308 2.45 3.16 23.47
C SER A 308 3.31 4.35 23.87
N LYS A 309 2.74 5.56 23.81
CA LYS A 309 3.48 6.77 24.15
C LYS A 309 3.82 6.85 25.64
N PRO A 310 2.86 6.60 26.58
CA PRO A 310 3.16 6.57 27.99
C PRO A 310 3.94 5.33 28.44
N HIS A 311 3.86 4.22 27.71
CA HIS A 311 4.43 2.93 28.10
C HIS A 311 5.20 2.28 26.93
N PRO A 312 6.33 2.86 26.45
CA PRO A 312 7.07 2.34 25.30
C PRO A 312 7.64 0.92 25.55
N GLU A 313 7.82 0.50 26.80
CA GLU A 313 8.32 -0.83 27.19
C GLU A 313 7.37 -1.98 26.86
N VAL A 314 6.07 -1.71 26.64
CA VAL A 314 5.10 -2.76 26.32
C VAL A 314 4.97 -3.05 24.81
N ALA A 315 5.76 -2.39 23.96
CA ALA A 315 5.72 -2.61 22.53
C ALA A 315 6.07 -4.08 22.18
N GLY A 316 5.20 -4.71 21.38
CA GLY A 316 5.30 -6.13 21.02
C GLY A 316 4.64 -7.11 22.00
N MET A 317 4.16 -6.63 23.15
CA MET A 317 3.50 -7.47 24.16
C MET A 317 2.03 -7.73 23.84
N ASP A 318 1.55 -8.86 24.34
CA ASP A 318 0.12 -9.20 24.34
C ASP A 318 -0.63 -8.33 25.36
N LEU A 319 -1.79 -7.80 24.99
CA LEU A 319 -2.59 -6.93 25.87
C LEU A 319 -3.02 -7.63 27.17
N ASP A 320 -3.32 -8.93 27.13
CA ASP A 320 -3.69 -9.66 28.33
C ASP A 320 -2.48 -9.89 29.24
N GLU A 321 -1.29 -10.06 28.68
CA GLU A 321 -0.04 -10.07 29.46
C GLU A 321 0.22 -8.69 30.12
N ILE A 322 0.02 -7.60 29.39
CA ILE A 322 0.14 -6.22 29.92
C ILE A 322 -0.83 -6.02 31.09
N ARG A 323 -2.09 -6.41 30.93
CA ARG A 323 -3.12 -6.31 32.00
C ARG A 323 -2.73 -7.11 33.24
N ASN A 324 -2.20 -8.33 33.04
CA ASN A 324 -1.85 -9.22 34.13
C ASN A 324 -0.56 -8.86 34.85
N GLN A 325 0.48 -8.47 34.12
CA GLN A 325 1.81 -8.20 34.66
C GLN A 325 2.00 -6.76 35.08
N HIS A 326 1.57 -5.79 34.23
CA HIS A 326 1.76 -4.36 34.46
C HIS A 326 0.54 -3.68 35.12
N LYS A 327 -0.63 -4.36 35.17
CA LYS A 327 -1.89 -3.82 35.70
C LYS A 327 -2.39 -2.57 34.96
N LEU A 328 -2.04 -2.41 33.67
CA LEU A 328 -2.43 -1.31 32.84
C LEU A 328 -3.73 -1.63 32.08
N SER A 329 -4.64 -0.67 32.01
CA SER A 329 -5.83 -0.70 31.17
C SER A 329 -5.53 -0.26 29.73
N VAL A 330 -6.52 -0.34 28.83
CA VAL A 330 -6.39 0.24 27.48
C VAL A 330 -6.18 1.75 27.53
N GLU A 331 -6.89 2.42 28.43
CA GLU A 331 -6.86 3.87 28.61
C GLU A 331 -5.48 4.35 29.10
N ASP A 332 -4.81 3.59 29.96
CA ASP A 332 -3.47 3.92 30.47
C ASP A 332 -2.41 3.87 29.35
N LEU A 333 -2.65 3.08 28.28
CA LEU A 333 -1.72 2.92 27.16
C LEU A 333 -1.82 4.03 26.12
N LEU A 334 -2.92 4.80 26.09
CA LEU A 334 -3.18 5.74 24.99
C LEU A 334 -2.35 7.04 25.07
N PRO A 335 -1.94 7.62 23.92
CA PRO A 335 -2.10 7.09 22.57
C PRO A 335 -1.20 5.90 22.30
N ALA A 336 -1.71 4.91 21.53
CA ALA A 336 -1.03 3.67 21.25
C ALA A 336 -1.51 3.04 19.92
N GLY A 337 -0.69 2.17 19.34
CA GLY A 337 -1.04 1.31 18.22
C GLY A 337 -1.20 -0.15 18.64
N ALA A 338 -1.96 -0.93 17.87
CA ALA A 338 -2.15 -2.35 18.16
C ALA A 338 -2.46 -3.19 16.91
N ILE A 339 -2.11 -4.46 17.00
CA ILE A 339 -2.46 -5.53 16.06
C ILE A 339 -3.67 -6.29 16.62
N TYR A 340 -4.69 -6.49 15.79
CA TYR A 340 -5.95 -7.14 16.16
C TYR A 340 -6.16 -8.41 15.35
N PHE A 341 -6.22 -9.57 16.00
CA PHE A 341 -6.55 -10.85 15.38
C PHE A 341 -8.07 -11.01 15.31
N SER A 342 -8.67 -10.55 14.21
CA SER A 342 -10.13 -10.45 14.07
C SER A 342 -10.68 -11.04 12.76
N MET A 343 -9.84 -11.61 11.88
CA MET A 343 -10.23 -12.11 10.56
C MET A 343 -10.08 -13.63 10.47
N ASP A 344 -10.86 -14.25 9.59
CA ASP A 344 -10.80 -15.68 9.26
C ASP A 344 -9.91 -15.93 8.05
N GLU A 345 -9.05 -16.96 8.13
CA GLU A 345 -8.10 -17.31 7.05
C GLU A 345 -8.81 -17.69 5.75
N LYS A 346 -9.99 -18.31 5.81
CA LYS A 346 -10.75 -18.68 4.61
C LYS A 346 -11.34 -17.45 3.91
N ASP A 347 -11.66 -16.40 4.66
CA ASP A 347 -12.07 -15.13 4.09
C ASP A 347 -10.87 -14.45 3.40
N VAL A 348 -9.69 -14.43 4.03
CA VAL A 348 -8.46 -13.91 3.43
C VAL A 348 -8.13 -14.64 2.13
N GLN A 349 -8.12 -15.99 2.15
CA GLN A 349 -7.86 -16.78 0.95
C GLN A 349 -8.87 -16.49 -0.17
N ARG A 350 -10.15 -16.35 0.16
CA ARG A 350 -11.19 -16.06 -0.84
C ARG A 350 -11.01 -14.68 -1.46
N ILE A 351 -10.69 -13.68 -0.64
CA ILE A 351 -10.41 -12.32 -1.13
C ILE A 351 -9.15 -12.31 -1.98
N LEU A 352 -8.06 -12.95 -1.55
CA LEU A 352 -6.82 -13.05 -2.33
C LEU A 352 -7.04 -13.78 -3.67
N SER A 353 -7.93 -14.79 -3.72
CA SER A 353 -8.26 -15.53 -4.95
C SER A 353 -9.12 -14.74 -5.92
N PHE A 354 -9.82 -13.71 -5.47
CA PHE A 354 -10.69 -12.91 -6.34
C PHE A 354 -9.86 -12.19 -7.41
N ALA A 355 -10.29 -12.26 -8.68
CA ALA A 355 -9.48 -11.88 -9.84
C ALA A 355 -8.98 -10.43 -9.80
N SER A 356 -9.79 -9.51 -9.28
CA SER A 356 -9.51 -8.07 -9.23
C SER A 356 -8.87 -7.60 -7.92
N THR A 357 -8.43 -8.53 -7.06
CA THR A 357 -7.71 -8.19 -5.82
C THR A 357 -6.25 -7.93 -6.12
N MET A 358 -5.79 -6.73 -5.83
CA MET A 358 -4.38 -6.34 -5.77
C MET A 358 -3.78 -6.70 -4.41
N ILE A 359 -2.46 -6.63 -4.30
CA ILE A 359 -1.75 -6.84 -3.02
C ILE A 359 -1.27 -5.49 -2.50
N GLY A 360 -1.72 -5.15 -1.29
CA GLY A 360 -1.23 -4.03 -0.51
C GLY A 360 -0.67 -4.50 0.83
N SER A 361 0.37 -3.86 1.34
CA SER A 361 0.92 -4.23 2.65
C SER A 361 0.12 -3.65 3.81
N ASP A 362 -0.42 -2.45 3.64
CA ASP A 362 -1.04 -1.66 4.71
C ASP A 362 -0.09 -1.52 5.93
N GLY A 363 1.22 -1.51 5.64
CA GLY A 363 2.28 -1.47 6.65
C GLY A 363 2.36 -0.12 7.37
N LEU A 364 2.65 -0.14 8.68
CA LEU A 364 2.86 1.04 9.52
C LEU A 364 4.36 1.12 9.88
N PRO A 365 5.15 1.91 9.14
CA PRO A 365 6.62 1.85 9.23
C PRO A 365 7.19 2.51 10.48
N HIS A 366 6.40 3.27 11.23
CA HIS A 366 6.85 4.02 12.40
C HIS A 366 6.52 3.34 13.72
N ASP A 367 5.81 2.21 13.71
CA ASP A 367 5.54 1.40 14.89
C ASP A 367 6.83 0.78 15.43
N ALA A 368 7.01 0.77 16.76
CA ALA A 368 8.19 0.18 17.40
C ALA A 368 8.26 -1.34 17.23
N ALA A 369 7.10 -2.02 17.29
CA ALA A 369 6.93 -3.45 17.01
C ALA A 369 5.86 -3.62 15.91
N PRO A 370 6.18 -3.34 14.62
CA PRO A 370 5.18 -3.27 13.57
C PRO A 370 4.55 -4.64 13.28
N HIS A 371 3.37 -4.62 12.65
CA HIS A 371 2.80 -5.83 12.07
C HIS A 371 3.74 -6.42 11.01
N PRO A 372 3.97 -7.76 10.97
CA PRO A 372 4.87 -8.39 9.99
C PRO A 372 4.48 -8.13 8.52
N ARG A 373 3.26 -7.66 8.24
CA ARG A 373 2.82 -7.28 6.89
C ARG A 373 3.69 -6.19 6.25
N LEU A 374 4.34 -5.35 7.06
CA LEU A 374 5.26 -4.32 6.59
C LEU A 374 6.48 -4.90 5.85
N TRP A 375 6.98 -6.07 6.32
CA TRP A 375 8.20 -6.70 5.83
C TRP A 375 7.97 -8.01 5.07
N GLY A 376 6.75 -8.57 5.10
CA GLY A 376 6.50 -9.94 4.64
C GLY A 376 5.33 -10.11 3.65
N SER A 377 4.57 -9.07 3.30
CA SER A 377 3.34 -9.23 2.50
C SER A 377 3.59 -9.87 1.13
N PHE A 378 4.53 -9.37 0.36
CA PHE A 378 4.79 -9.83 -1.01
C PHE A 378 5.41 -11.23 -1.05
N PRO A 379 6.47 -11.53 -0.28
CA PRO A 379 7.03 -12.87 -0.24
C PRO A 379 6.05 -13.90 0.32
N ARG A 380 5.16 -13.54 1.27
CA ARG A 380 4.10 -14.41 1.78
C ARG A 380 3.09 -14.79 0.70
N VAL A 381 2.73 -13.88 -0.20
CA VAL A 381 1.87 -14.18 -1.35
C VAL A 381 2.53 -15.22 -2.26
N LEU A 382 3.83 -15.09 -2.52
CA LEU A 382 4.58 -16.01 -3.37
C LEU A 382 4.84 -17.36 -2.67
N GLY A 383 5.35 -17.33 -1.44
CA GLY A 383 5.77 -18.52 -0.69
C GLY A 383 4.60 -19.27 -0.09
N HIS A 384 3.81 -18.62 0.75
CA HIS A 384 2.73 -19.29 1.49
C HIS A 384 1.50 -19.54 0.62
N TYR A 385 0.93 -18.50 -0.03
CA TYR A 385 -0.35 -18.64 -0.74
C TYR A 385 -0.19 -19.28 -2.12
N SER A 386 0.77 -18.86 -2.94
CA SER A 386 0.96 -19.44 -4.27
C SER A 386 1.62 -20.83 -4.20
N ARG A 387 2.84 -20.92 -3.67
CA ARG A 387 3.60 -22.18 -3.60
C ARG A 387 3.05 -23.14 -2.55
N GLY A 388 2.84 -22.68 -1.31
CA GLY A 388 2.48 -23.54 -0.17
C GLY A 388 1.05 -24.05 -0.22
N LEU A 389 0.08 -23.17 -0.41
CA LEU A 389 -1.35 -23.50 -0.47
C LEU A 389 -1.86 -23.77 -1.89
N ASN A 390 -1.06 -23.51 -2.93
CA ASN A 390 -1.47 -23.60 -4.33
C ASN A 390 -2.79 -22.85 -4.61
N LEU A 391 -2.96 -21.69 -3.97
CA LEU A 391 -4.18 -20.91 -4.04
C LEU A 391 -4.41 -20.33 -5.45
N PHE A 392 -3.33 -19.98 -6.11
CA PHE A 392 -3.27 -19.53 -7.52
C PHE A 392 -1.85 -19.74 -8.08
N PRO A 393 -1.70 -19.84 -9.43
CA PRO A 393 -0.39 -19.93 -10.10
C PRO A 393 0.51 -18.74 -9.79
N LEU A 394 1.82 -18.93 -9.85
CA LEU A 394 2.82 -17.88 -9.61
C LEU A 394 2.65 -16.69 -10.56
N GLU A 395 2.31 -16.94 -11.82
CA GLU A 395 2.01 -15.89 -12.81
C GLU A 395 0.83 -15.02 -12.40
N THR A 396 -0.18 -15.60 -11.73
CA THR A 396 -1.31 -14.85 -11.16
C THR A 396 -0.88 -14.05 -9.94
N ALA A 397 -0.03 -14.62 -9.06
CA ALA A 397 0.52 -13.89 -7.92
C ALA A 397 1.29 -12.65 -8.37
N VAL A 398 2.22 -12.82 -9.32
CA VAL A 398 2.99 -11.71 -9.90
C VAL A 398 2.06 -10.67 -10.53
N HIS A 399 1.09 -11.08 -11.35
CA HIS A 399 0.13 -10.17 -11.97
C HIS A 399 -0.62 -9.28 -10.94
N LYS A 400 -1.09 -9.88 -9.84
CA LYS A 400 -1.80 -9.17 -8.77
C LYS A 400 -0.93 -8.09 -8.09
N MET A 401 0.36 -8.33 -8.03
CA MET A 401 1.35 -7.42 -7.43
C MET A 401 1.99 -6.45 -8.44
N THR A 402 1.66 -6.55 -9.74
CA THR A 402 2.35 -5.78 -10.79
C THR A 402 1.38 -5.23 -11.83
N GLY A 403 1.09 -5.97 -12.91
CA GLY A 403 0.28 -5.52 -14.04
C GLY A 403 -1.14 -5.10 -13.68
N LEU A 404 -1.80 -5.80 -12.75
CA LEU A 404 -3.13 -5.44 -12.26
C LEU A 404 -3.09 -4.10 -11.52
N THR A 405 -2.13 -3.93 -10.61
CA THR A 405 -1.97 -2.71 -9.81
C THR A 405 -1.60 -1.52 -10.69
N ALA A 406 -0.61 -1.69 -11.59
CA ALA A 406 -0.21 -0.63 -12.53
C ALA A 406 -1.39 -0.17 -13.40
N LYS A 407 -2.17 -1.11 -13.93
CA LYS A 407 -3.38 -0.81 -14.73
C LYS A 407 -4.42 -0.06 -13.91
N THR A 408 -4.69 -0.49 -12.68
CA THR A 408 -5.70 0.11 -11.81
C THR A 408 -5.34 1.57 -11.47
N PHE A 409 -4.09 1.81 -11.08
CA PHE A 409 -3.62 3.15 -10.73
C PHE A 409 -3.19 3.99 -11.95
N GLY A 410 -3.24 3.44 -13.17
CA GLY A 410 -2.88 4.15 -14.41
C GLY A 410 -1.39 4.47 -14.50
N LEU A 411 -0.51 3.60 -13.99
CA LEU A 411 0.94 3.79 -14.03
C LEU A 411 1.50 3.35 -15.38
N ALA A 412 1.55 4.27 -16.33
CA ALA A 412 1.99 3.99 -17.69
C ALA A 412 3.42 3.50 -17.76
N GLY A 413 3.67 2.46 -18.57
CA GLY A 413 5.01 1.91 -18.79
C GLY A 413 5.59 1.16 -17.60
N ARG A 414 4.75 0.66 -16.66
CA ARG A 414 5.18 -0.07 -15.46
C ARG A 414 4.33 -1.33 -15.23
N GLY A 415 4.79 -2.21 -14.34
CA GLY A 415 4.10 -3.42 -13.91
C GLY A 415 4.08 -4.57 -14.92
N VAL A 416 4.74 -4.40 -16.06
CA VAL A 416 4.89 -5.44 -17.09
C VAL A 416 6.32 -5.37 -17.65
N LEU A 417 6.98 -6.51 -17.82
CA LEU A 417 8.26 -6.59 -18.56
C LEU A 417 7.96 -6.51 -20.05
N LYS A 418 8.30 -5.38 -20.65
CA LYS A 418 8.07 -5.11 -22.07
C LYS A 418 9.04 -4.03 -22.58
N ASP A 419 9.43 -4.16 -23.84
CA ASP A 419 10.27 -3.15 -24.51
C ASP A 419 9.67 -1.75 -24.40
N GLY A 420 10.51 -0.77 -24.04
CA GLY A 420 10.16 0.63 -23.82
C GLY A 420 9.63 0.93 -22.41
N TYR A 421 9.32 -0.09 -21.59
CA TYR A 421 8.85 0.10 -20.22
C TYR A 421 10.01 0.38 -19.26
N ALA A 422 9.72 1.03 -18.15
CA ALA A 422 10.69 1.27 -17.09
C ALA A 422 11.28 -0.06 -16.59
N ALA A 423 12.58 -0.07 -16.35
CA ALA A 423 13.29 -1.23 -15.85
C ALA A 423 13.14 -1.32 -14.33
N ASP A 424 11.90 -1.60 -13.89
CA ASP A 424 11.56 -2.01 -12.53
C ASP A 424 11.46 -3.53 -12.52
N ILE A 425 12.46 -4.22 -11.96
CA ILE A 425 12.60 -5.67 -12.09
C ILE A 425 12.96 -6.27 -10.73
N VAL A 426 12.36 -7.40 -10.42
CA VAL A 426 12.74 -8.23 -9.26
C VAL A 426 13.23 -9.60 -9.74
N LEU A 427 14.37 -10.02 -9.19
CA LEU A 427 14.93 -11.37 -9.35
C LEU A 427 14.77 -12.13 -8.03
N PHE A 428 14.12 -13.29 -8.09
CA PHE A 428 13.92 -14.14 -6.91
C PHE A 428 14.00 -15.63 -7.22
N ARG A 429 14.28 -16.43 -6.18
CA ARG A 429 14.26 -17.90 -6.27
C ARG A 429 12.88 -18.43 -5.91
N GLU A 430 12.18 -19.02 -6.89
CA GLU A 430 10.83 -19.54 -6.72
C GLU A 430 10.70 -20.51 -5.53
N LYS A 431 11.70 -21.38 -5.33
CA LYS A 431 11.67 -22.40 -4.27
C LYS A 431 12.01 -21.86 -2.87
N GLU A 432 12.65 -20.68 -2.81
CA GLU A 432 13.19 -20.11 -1.57
C GLU A 432 12.43 -18.88 -1.09
N VAL A 433 11.74 -18.16 -2.03
CA VAL A 433 11.03 -16.94 -1.70
C VAL A 433 9.95 -17.19 -0.66
N ASP A 434 10.06 -16.48 0.48
CA ASP A 434 9.10 -16.58 1.58
C ASP A 434 9.27 -15.41 2.54
N GLU A 435 8.26 -15.17 3.39
CA GLU A 435 8.40 -14.23 4.49
C GLU A 435 9.36 -14.77 5.56
N ALA A 436 10.12 -13.88 6.18
CA ALA A 436 10.89 -14.15 7.40
C ALA A 436 10.30 -13.40 8.60
N ALA A 437 9.57 -12.33 8.34
CA ALA A 437 8.90 -11.52 9.35
C ALA A 437 7.77 -12.31 10.03
N THR A 438 7.76 -12.29 11.36
CA THR A 438 6.73 -12.91 12.20
C THR A 438 6.20 -11.91 13.23
N PHE A 439 5.09 -12.19 13.89
CA PHE A 439 4.60 -11.33 14.97
C PHE A 439 5.59 -11.19 16.13
N ALA A 440 6.44 -12.18 16.38
CA ALA A 440 7.48 -12.13 17.41
C ALA A 440 8.77 -11.44 16.92
N LYS A 441 9.04 -11.44 15.62
CA LYS A 441 10.21 -10.82 14.98
C LYS A 441 9.76 -10.14 13.67
N PRO A 442 9.09 -8.99 13.78
CA PRO A 442 8.41 -8.40 12.62
C PRO A 442 9.34 -7.71 11.63
N ILE A 443 10.53 -7.30 12.06
CA ILE A 443 11.51 -6.59 11.24
C ILE A 443 12.54 -7.58 10.72
N GLN A 444 12.20 -8.24 9.59
CA GLN A 444 13.07 -9.24 8.95
C GLN A 444 12.94 -9.12 7.42
N PRO A 445 14.05 -8.92 6.69
CA PRO A 445 14.04 -8.99 5.23
C PRO A 445 13.53 -10.34 4.73
N ALA A 446 12.86 -10.33 3.58
CA ALA A 446 12.36 -11.53 2.92
C ALA A 446 13.50 -12.50 2.55
N ARG A 447 13.18 -13.79 2.50
CA ARG A 447 14.09 -14.81 1.94
C ARG A 447 13.87 -14.92 0.43
N GLY A 448 14.91 -15.28 -0.32
CA GLY A 448 14.84 -15.60 -1.73
C GLY A 448 14.65 -14.43 -2.69
N ILE A 449 14.55 -13.18 -2.23
CA ILE A 449 14.65 -11.97 -3.04
C ILE A 449 16.14 -11.64 -3.18
N GLU A 450 16.68 -11.74 -4.41
CA GLU A 450 18.12 -11.61 -4.64
C GLU A 450 18.55 -10.25 -5.17
N THR A 451 17.80 -9.72 -6.16
CA THR A 451 18.11 -8.44 -6.79
C THR A 451 16.83 -7.67 -7.07
N VAL A 452 16.84 -6.38 -6.80
CA VAL A 452 15.76 -5.47 -7.16
C VAL A 452 16.36 -4.29 -7.92
N VAL A 453 15.77 -4.02 -9.08
CA VAL A 453 16.14 -2.92 -9.98
C VAL A 453 14.97 -1.94 -10.01
N VAL A 454 15.25 -0.66 -9.85
CA VAL A 454 14.26 0.43 -9.98
C VAL A 454 14.79 1.41 -11.01
N ASN A 455 14.01 1.72 -12.03
CA ASN A 455 14.40 2.63 -13.11
C ASN A 455 15.79 2.30 -13.70
N GLY A 456 16.15 1.01 -13.79
CA GLY A 456 17.42 0.52 -14.32
C GLY A 456 18.58 0.46 -13.33
N GLU A 457 18.43 0.98 -12.11
CA GLU A 457 19.46 0.93 -11.09
C GLU A 457 19.18 -0.16 -10.04
N VAL A 458 20.21 -0.89 -9.63
CA VAL A 458 20.11 -1.92 -8.58
C VAL A 458 19.99 -1.26 -7.22
N VAL A 459 18.86 -1.44 -6.54
CA VAL A 459 18.60 -0.90 -5.19
C VAL A 459 18.77 -1.93 -4.08
N TRP A 460 18.65 -3.24 -4.42
CA TRP A 460 18.82 -4.35 -3.49
C TRP A 460 19.62 -5.46 -4.14
N ARG A 461 20.63 -6.00 -3.45
CA ARG A 461 21.44 -7.11 -3.96
C ARG A 461 22.03 -7.94 -2.81
N GLY A 462 21.91 -9.27 -2.91
CA GLY A 462 22.56 -10.18 -1.95
C GLY A 462 22.15 -9.95 -0.49
N GLY A 463 20.90 -9.58 -0.24
CA GLY A 463 20.37 -9.38 1.11
C GLY A 463 20.59 -7.97 1.70
N ASN A 464 21.11 -7.02 0.93
CA ASN A 464 21.43 -5.67 1.41
C ASN A 464 20.96 -4.58 0.44
N PRO A 465 20.58 -3.38 0.94
CA PRO A 465 20.39 -2.21 0.11
C PRO A 465 21.72 -1.74 -0.47
N THR A 466 21.72 -1.23 -1.70
CA THR A 466 22.91 -0.70 -2.36
C THR A 466 23.18 0.78 -2.03
N GLY A 467 22.16 1.49 -1.53
CA GLY A 467 22.18 2.92 -1.32
C GLY A 467 21.72 3.75 -2.53
N ALA A 468 21.47 3.13 -3.70
CA ALA A 468 20.89 3.80 -4.85
C ALA A 468 19.44 4.26 -4.57
N ARG A 469 19.09 5.44 -5.09
CA ARG A 469 17.78 6.09 -4.88
C ARG A 469 17.20 6.62 -6.18
N PRO A 470 16.94 5.76 -7.16
CA PRO A 470 16.45 6.17 -8.48
C PRO A 470 14.94 6.38 -8.54
N GLY A 471 14.25 6.36 -7.39
CA GLY A 471 12.81 6.46 -7.33
C GLY A 471 12.27 7.78 -7.88
N MET A 472 11.05 7.73 -8.41
CA MET A 472 10.36 8.87 -9.02
C MET A 472 8.95 9.02 -8.46
N VAL A 473 8.42 10.24 -8.43
CA VAL A 473 6.99 10.48 -8.22
C VAL A 473 6.27 10.23 -9.55
N LEU A 474 5.32 9.31 -9.54
CA LEU A 474 4.59 8.87 -10.73
C LEU A 474 3.22 9.53 -10.79
N ALA A 475 2.87 10.02 -11.97
CA ALA A 475 1.53 10.52 -12.27
C ALA A 475 0.65 9.42 -12.88
N ARG A 476 -0.65 9.59 -12.78
CA ARG A 476 -1.63 8.79 -13.49
C ARG A 476 -1.72 9.24 -14.95
N ALA A 477 -1.72 8.29 -15.90
CA ALA A 477 -1.86 8.55 -17.33
C ALA A 477 -3.32 8.63 -17.79
#